data_259e65371c51b52992a16e40693bb2c5
#
_entry.id   259e65371c51b52992a16e40693bb2c5
#
_cell.length_a   1.000
_cell.length_b   1.000
_cell.length_c   1.000
_cell.angle_alpha   90.00
_cell.angle_beta   90.00
_cell.angle_gamma   90.00
#
_symmetry.space_group_name_H-M   'P 1'
#
loop_
_entity.id
_entity.type
_entity.pdbx_description
1 polymer ?
#
loop_
_entity_poly.entity_id
_entity_poly.type
_entity_poly.pdbx_seq_one_letter_code
_entity_poly.pdbx_strand_id
1 'polypeptide(L)'
;MEELILDYKEVQQIARETIEYAKTFIKPGMNLLEMRKLCEQKMLELGADSFWYWDIGAFVFAGDETTVSVSGKQYVTSDRTINGNDIVTIDLSPQNGNIWGDFARTIILENGVVTDKDKIVNAEWKNGLLMEDKLHNELIEFVGMKTTFEELYYHINELILKEGFINLDFMGNLGHSIVKN
;
A
#
# COMPACT_ATOMS: atom_id res chain seq x y z
N MET A 1 13.89 13.91 -19.37
CA MET A 1 12.73 14.07 -18.44
C MET A 1 11.62 13.06 -18.78
N GLU A 2 11.17 12.95 -20.02
CA GLU A 2 10.15 11.96 -20.41
C GLU A 2 10.60 10.51 -20.17
N GLU A 3 11.82 10.17 -20.52
CA GLU A 3 12.41 8.83 -20.28
C GLU A 3 12.41 8.47 -18.79
N LEU A 4 12.84 9.38 -17.92
CA LEU A 4 12.83 9.17 -16.47
C LEU A 4 11.41 8.94 -15.91
N ILE A 5 10.40 9.62 -16.45
CA ILE A 5 9.00 9.40 -16.07
C ILE A 5 8.53 8.00 -16.49
N LEU A 6 8.99 7.51 -17.63
CA LEU A 6 8.67 6.15 -18.09
C LEU A 6 9.28 5.10 -17.16
N ASP A 7 10.54 5.27 -16.77
CA ASP A 7 11.21 4.35 -15.84
C ASP A 7 10.44 4.25 -14.50
N TYR A 8 10.01 5.40 -13.92
CA TYR A 8 9.19 5.37 -12.70
C TYR A 8 7.82 4.70 -12.92
N LYS A 9 7.19 4.89 -14.07
CA LYS A 9 5.93 4.22 -14.40
C LYS A 9 6.09 2.71 -14.50
N GLU A 10 7.19 2.24 -15.08
CA GLU A 10 7.49 0.82 -15.19
C GLU A 10 7.67 0.18 -13.81
N VAL A 11 8.48 0.80 -12.93
CA VAL A 11 8.67 0.28 -11.57
C VAL A 11 7.36 0.33 -10.76
N GLN A 12 6.56 1.40 -10.88
CA GLN A 12 5.23 1.46 -10.25
C GLN A 12 4.28 0.39 -10.82
N GLN A 13 4.40 0.03 -12.10
CA GLN A 13 3.59 -1.02 -12.70
C GLN A 13 3.91 -2.39 -12.12
N ILE A 14 5.20 -2.68 -11.80
CA ILE A 14 5.60 -3.90 -11.08
C ILE A 14 4.80 -4.04 -9.77
N ALA A 15 4.73 -2.98 -8.97
CA ALA A 15 3.97 -3.01 -7.72
C ALA A 15 2.47 -3.22 -7.95
N ARG A 16 1.87 -2.53 -8.93
CA ARG A 16 0.44 -2.69 -9.26
C ARG A 16 0.10 -4.10 -9.69
N GLU A 17 0.88 -4.69 -10.58
CA GLU A 17 0.68 -6.07 -11.04
C GLU A 17 0.89 -7.08 -9.92
N THR A 18 1.80 -6.82 -8.99
CA THR A 18 2.01 -7.66 -7.81
C THR A 18 0.80 -7.62 -6.87
N ILE A 19 0.15 -6.47 -6.66
CA ILE A 19 -1.11 -6.40 -5.90
C ILE A 19 -2.21 -7.22 -6.59
N GLU A 20 -2.37 -7.08 -7.91
CA GLU A 20 -3.38 -7.88 -8.63
C GLU A 20 -3.08 -9.39 -8.56
N TYR A 21 -1.81 -9.76 -8.64
CA TYR A 21 -1.39 -11.16 -8.41
C TYR A 21 -1.71 -11.61 -6.99
N ALA A 22 -1.44 -10.78 -5.96
CA ALA A 22 -1.73 -11.11 -4.57
C ALA A 22 -3.20 -11.45 -4.35
N LYS A 23 -4.12 -10.72 -4.96
CA LYS A 23 -5.56 -11.00 -4.91
C LYS A 23 -5.94 -12.40 -5.41
N THR A 24 -5.12 -13.03 -6.27
CA THR A 24 -5.41 -14.36 -6.83
C THR A 24 -5.07 -15.51 -5.90
N PHE A 25 -4.18 -15.32 -4.93
CA PHE A 25 -3.71 -16.39 -4.04
C PHE A 25 -4.07 -16.21 -2.57
N ILE A 26 -4.44 -15.01 -2.13
CA ILE A 26 -4.81 -14.73 -0.74
C ILE A 26 -6.03 -15.56 -0.36
N LYS A 27 -5.91 -16.31 0.74
CA LYS A 27 -6.96 -17.20 1.24
C LYS A 27 -6.83 -17.43 2.75
N PRO A 28 -7.89 -17.85 3.43
CA PRO A 28 -7.84 -18.23 4.84
C PRO A 28 -6.79 -19.31 5.12
N GLY A 29 -6.10 -19.17 6.24
CA GLY A 29 -5.02 -20.08 6.66
C GLY A 29 -3.66 -19.79 6.03
N MET A 30 -3.57 -18.86 5.07
CA MET A 30 -2.31 -18.42 4.51
C MET A 30 -1.52 -17.62 5.55
N ASN A 31 -0.23 -17.91 5.68
CA ASN A 31 0.67 -17.21 6.59
C ASN A 31 1.22 -15.93 5.94
N LEU A 32 1.38 -14.84 6.70
CA LEU A 32 1.87 -13.57 6.17
C LEU A 32 3.32 -13.65 5.66
N LEU A 33 4.17 -14.51 6.24
CA LEU A 33 5.52 -14.75 5.72
C LEU A 33 5.50 -15.39 4.32
N GLU A 34 4.56 -16.31 4.07
CA GLU A 34 4.37 -16.91 2.75
C GLU A 34 3.89 -15.85 1.75
N MET A 35 2.92 -15.03 2.15
CA MET A 35 2.40 -13.94 1.33
C MET A 35 3.51 -12.96 0.94
N ARG A 36 4.31 -12.51 1.91
CA ARG A 36 5.47 -11.65 1.65
C ARG A 36 6.39 -12.25 0.59
N LYS A 37 6.80 -13.51 0.77
CA LYS A 37 7.69 -14.20 -0.17
C LYS A 37 7.13 -14.26 -1.58
N LEU A 38 5.84 -14.54 -1.73
CA LEU A 38 5.17 -14.60 -3.05
C LEU A 38 5.12 -13.22 -3.72
N CYS A 39 4.85 -12.15 -2.96
CA CYS A 39 4.89 -10.79 -3.48
C CYS A 39 6.30 -10.38 -3.90
N GLU A 40 7.30 -10.62 -3.06
CA GLU A 40 8.71 -10.30 -3.35
C GLU A 40 9.21 -11.07 -4.59
N GLN A 41 8.92 -12.38 -4.68
CA GLN A 41 9.25 -13.18 -5.85
C GLN A 41 8.56 -12.63 -7.12
N LYS A 42 7.29 -12.27 -7.02
CA LYS A 42 6.54 -11.71 -8.16
C LYS A 42 7.14 -10.41 -8.67
N MET A 43 7.54 -9.51 -7.78
CA MET A 43 8.21 -8.26 -8.19
C MET A 43 9.53 -8.52 -8.93
N LEU A 44 10.34 -9.49 -8.46
CA LEU A 44 11.57 -9.88 -9.15
C LEU A 44 11.28 -10.50 -10.54
N GLU A 45 10.24 -11.32 -10.65
CA GLU A 45 9.79 -11.89 -11.95
C GLU A 45 9.34 -10.81 -12.94
N LEU A 46 8.77 -9.71 -12.43
CA LEU A 46 8.30 -8.57 -13.22
C LEU A 46 9.41 -7.56 -13.57
N GLY A 47 10.65 -7.77 -13.08
CA GLY A 47 11.80 -6.96 -13.45
C GLY A 47 12.35 -6.03 -12.37
N ALA A 48 11.86 -6.11 -11.13
CA ALA A 48 12.59 -5.51 -10.01
C ALA A 48 13.93 -6.24 -9.82
N ASP A 49 14.99 -5.53 -9.49
CA ASP A 49 16.30 -6.12 -9.17
C ASP A 49 16.60 -6.11 -7.67
N SER A 50 15.86 -5.30 -6.91
CA SER A 50 16.05 -5.07 -5.47
C SER A 50 14.81 -4.44 -4.84
N PHE A 51 14.90 -4.13 -3.54
CA PHE A 51 13.86 -3.46 -2.78
C PHE A 51 14.47 -2.27 -2.06
N TRP A 52 13.92 -1.09 -2.28
CA TRP A 52 14.55 0.15 -1.82
C TRP A 52 14.46 0.40 -0.30
N TYR A 53 13.42 -0.13 0.34
CA TYR A 53 13.15 0.20 1.75
C TYR A 53 13.63 -0.91 2.69
N TRP A 54 14.90 -0.84 3.14
CA TRP A 54 15.54 -1.79 4.05
C TRP A 54 15.59 -3.24 3.52
N ASP A 55 15.74 -3.42 2.22
CA ASP A 55 15.73 -4.74 1.55
C ASP A 55 14.45 -5.56 1.83
N ILE A 56 13.35 -4.88 2.14
CA ILE A 56 12.04 -5.48 2.34
C ILE A 56 11.16 -5.12 1.15
N GLY A 57 10.78 -6.13 0.35
CA GLY A 57 9.97 -5.92 -0.84
C GLY A 57 8.48 -5.76 -0.55
N ALA A 58 7.98 -6.44 0.48
CA ALA A 58 6.58 -6.37 0.84
C ALA A 58 6.38 -6.29 2.37
N PHE A 59 5.74 -5.22 2.80
CA PHE A 59 5.20 -5.08 4.15
C PHE A 59 3.78 -5.61 4.14
N VAL A 60 3.51 -6.62 4.95
CA VAL A 60 2.21 -7.31 4.98
C VAL A 60 1.66 -7.30 6.38
N PHE A 61 0.44 -6.82 6.53
CA PHE A 61 -0.28 -6.73 7.79
C PHE A 61 -1.68 -7.30 7.64
N ALA A 62 -2.24 -7.89 8.69
CA ALA A 62 -3.62 -8.37 8.67
C ALA A 62 -4.36 -8.07 9.98
N GLY A 63 -5.67 -7.86 9.89
CA GLY A 63 -6.53 -7.51 11.02
C GLY A 63 -6.07 -6.25 11.74
N ASP A 64 -5.97 -6.32 13.05
CA ASP A 64 -5.50 -5.22 13.91
C ASP A 64 -4.05 -4.79 13.66
N GLU A 65 -3.21 -5.65 13.06
CA GLU A 65 -1.86 -5.25 12.63
C GLU A 65 -1.87 -4.16 11.54
N THR A 66 -2.95 -4.02 10.77
CA THR A 66 -3.09 -2.95 9.76
C THR A 66 -3.15 -1.54 10.35
N THR A 67 -3.30 -1.43 11.66
CA THR A 67 -3.26 -0.14 12.39
C THR A 67 -1.87 0.18 12.94
N VAL A 68 -0.88 -0.68 12.72
CA VAL A 68 0.49 -0.51 13.21
C VAL A 68 1.31 0.26 12.19
N SER A 69 1.88 1.39 12.62
CA SER A 69 2.89 2.11 11.83
C SER A 69 4.29 1.76 12.35
N VAL A 70 5.15 1.26 11.48
CA VAL A 70 6.50 0.80 11.82
C VAL A 70 7.49 1.13 10.71
N SER A 71 8.72 1.53 11.08
CA SER A 71 9.77 1.75 10.08
C SER A 71 10.26 0.41 9.50
N GLY A 72 10.72 0.42 8.25
CA GLY A 72 11.30 -0.77 7.61
C GLY A 72 12.45 -1.39 8.42
N LYS A 73 13.26 -0.57 9.09
CA LYS A 73 14.33 -1.04 9.98
C LYS A 73 13.83 -1.93 11.14
N GLN A 74 12.60 -1.72 11.61
CA GLN A 74 12.01 -2.41 12.75
C GLN A 74 10.96 -3.44 12.33
N TYR A 75 10.60 -3.46 11.06
CA TYR A 75 9.58 -4.36 10.56
C TYR A 75 10.02 -5.82 10.63
N VAL A 76 9.16 -6.63 11.21
CA VAL A 76 9.25 -8.08 11.20
C VAL A 76 7.88 -8.61 10.78
N THR A 77 7.84 -9.34 9.67
CA THR A 77 6.59 -9.97 9.24
C THR A 77 6.12 -10.95 10.31
N SER A 78 4.89 -10.80 10.78
CA SER A 78 4.33 -11.69 11.79
C SER A 78 4.08 -13.09 11.23
N ASP A 79 3.97 -14.07 12.10
CA ASP A 79 3.61 -15.45 11.77
C ASP A 79 2.08 -15.67 11.74
N ARG A 80 1.30 -14.60 11.80
CA ARG A 80 -0.15 -14.62 11.71
C ARG A 80 -0.63 -15.29 10.42
N THR A 81 -1.76 -15.98 10.54
CA THR A 81 -2.51 -16.50 9.39
C THR A 81 -3.77 -15.68 9.14
N ILE A 82 -4.12 -15.57 7.86
CA ILE A 82 -5.33 -14.86 7.39
C ILE A 82 -6.57 -15.61 7.80
N ASN A 83 -7.59 -14.90 8.28
CA ASN A 83 -8.89 -15.43 8.64
C ASN A 83 -9.87 -15.40 7.45
N GLY A 84 -11.01 -16.09 7.59
CA GLY A 84 -12.08 -16.08 6.58
C GLY A 84 -12.77 -14.73 6.40
N ASN A 85 -12.76 -13.89 7.44
CA ASN A 85 -13.10 -12.47 7.38
C ASN A 85 -11.90 -11.72 7.92
N ASP A 86 -11.20 -11.02 7.08
CA ASP A 86 -9.98 -10.29 7.44
C ASP A 86 -9.75 -9.07 6.55
N ILE A 87 -8.99 -8.13 7.06
CA ILE A 87 -8.46 -6.98 6.33
C ILE A 87 -6.95 -7.17 6.19
N VAL A 88 -6.42 -7.02 4.99
CA VAL A 88 -5.00 -7.23 4.69
C VAL A 88 -4.47 -6.02 3.97
N THR A 89 -3.41 -5.42 4.50
CA THR A 89 -2.67 -4.34 3.82
C THR A 89 -1.35 -4.91 3.32
N ILE A 90 -1.05 -4.64 2.05
CA ILE A 90 0.21 -4.94 1.40
C ILE A 90 0.80 -3.64 0.89
N ASP A 91 2.03 -3.35 1.31
CA ASP A 91 2.81 -2.20 0.87
C ASP A 91 4.10 -2.70 0.20
N LEU A 92 4.32 -2.28 -1.03
CA LEU A 92 5.35 -2.83 -1.92
C LEU A 92 6.40 -1.78 -2.27
N SER A 93 7.67 -2.17 -2.22
CA SER A 93 8.83 -1.32 -2.41
C SER A 93 9.78 -1.80 -3.53
N PRO A 94 9.30 -2.04 -4.77
CA PRO A 94 10.18 -2.47 -5.86
C PRO A 94 11.22 -1.42 -6.21
N GLN A 95 12.38 -1.89 -6.67
CA GLN A 95 13.44 -1.06 -7.21
C GLN A 95 14.02 -1.72 -8.48
N ASN A 96 14.43 -0.90 -9.44
CA ASN A 96 15.23 -1.32 -10.59
C ASN A 96 16.33 -0.27 -10.81
N GLY A 97 17.58 -0.66 -10.60
CA GLY A 97 18.73 0.26 -10.59
C GLY A 97 18.54 1.37 -9.54
N ASN A 98 18.48 2.62 -10.00
CA ASN A 98 18.28 3.79 -9.13
C ASN A 98 16.82 4.31 -9.14
N ILE A 99 15.90 3.57 -9.72
CA ILE A 99 14.49 3.94 -9.79
C ILE A 99 13.73 3.03 -8.84
N TRP A 100 12.92 3.62 -7.98
CA TRP A 100 12.13 2.86 -7.02
C TRP A 100 10.66 3.26 -7.05
N GLY A 101 9.81 2.33 -6.68
CA GLY A 101 8.37 2.47 -6.60
C GLY A 101 7.87 2.26 -5.18
N ASP A 102 6.66 2.71 -4.94
CA ASP A 102 5.98 2.59 -3.66
C ASP A 102 4.48 2.47 -3.92
N PHE A 103 3.87 1.39 -3.44
CA PHE A 103 2.46 1.15 -3.71
C PHE A 103 1.83 0.25 -2.66
N ALA A 104 0.96 0.83 -1.84
CA ALA A 104 0.20 0.11 -0.84
C ALA A 104 -1.27 -0.05 -1.24
N ARG A 105 -1.88 -1.19 -0.89
CA ARG A 105 -3.32 -1.43 -1.04
C ARG A 105 -3.86 -2.33 0.07
N THR A 106 -5.10 -2.04 0.43
CA THR A 106 -5.89 -2.84 1.35
C THR A 106 -6.78 -3.82 0.58
N ILE A 107 -6.75 -5.08 0.98
CA ILE A 107 -7.53 -6.18 0.41
C ILE A 107 -8.45 -6.72 1.50
N ILE A 108 -9.73 -6.88 1.19
CA ILE A 108 -10.72 -7.40 2.12
C ILE A 108 -11.06 -8.84 1.76
N LEU A 109 -11.07 -9.70 2.76
CA LEU A 109 -11.65 -11.04 2.66
C LEU A 109 -12.97 -11.07 3.43
N GLU A 110 -14.02 -11.57 2.81
CA GLU A 110 -15.28 -11.92 3.47
C GLU A 110 -15.70 -13.32 3.03
N ASN A 111 -16.13 -14.14 3.98
CA ASN A 111 -16.52 -15.53 3.75
C ASN A 111 -15.44 -16.38 3.05
N GLY A 112 -14.17 -16.07 3.31
CA GLY A 112 -13.04 -16.83 2.80
C GLY A 112 -12.56 -16.44 1.39
N VAL A 113 -13.13 -15.40 0.79
CA VAL A 113 -12.78 -14.94 -0.56
C VAL A 113 -12.41 -13.45 -0.55
N VAL A 114 -11.49 -13.09 -1.45
CA VAL A 114 -11.19 -11.68 -1.73
C VAL A 114 -12.45 -11.03 -2.30
N THR A 115 -12.86 -9.93 -1.69
CA THR A 115 -14.16 -9.29 -1.96
C THR A 115 -13.96 -7.96 -2.67
N ASP A 116 -14.63 -7.79 -3.79
CA ASP A 116 -14.66 -6.52 -4.53
C ASP A 116 -15.27 -5.41 -3.66
N LYS A 117 -14.77 -4.21 -3.79
CA LYS A 117 -15.12 -3.05 -2.96
C LYS A 117 -16.62 -2.76 -2.87
N ASP A 118 -17.35 -2.90 -3.97
CA ASP A 118 -18.80 -2.69 -4.05
C ASP A 118 -19.60 -3.78 -3.34
N LYS A 119 -19.02 -4.96 -3.17
CA LYS A 119 -19.63 -6.16 -2.56
C LYS A 119 -19.34 -6.31 -1.07
N ILE A 120 -18.44 -5.50 -0.49
CA ILE A 120 -18.08 -5.57 0.93
C ILE A 120 -19.31 -5.31 1.79
N VAL A 121 -19.55 -6.21 2.73
CA VAL A 121 -20.69 -6.16 3.69
C VAL A 121 -20.28 -5.47 5.00
N ASN A 122 -19.04 -5.68 5.45
CA ASN A 122 -18.52 -4.99 6.64
C ASN A 122 -18.46 -3.48 6.40
N ALA A 123 -19.32 -2.73 7.09
CA ALA A 123 -19.48 -1.29 6.88
C ALA A 123 -18.21 -0.49 7.24
N GLU A 124 -17.47 -0.91 8.26
CA GLU A 124 -16.23 -0.25 8.70
C GLU A 124 -15.16 -0.39 7.62
N TRP A 125 -14.91 -1.60 7.13
CA TRP A 125 -13.93 -1.84 6.08
C TRP A 125 -14.32 -1.15 4.76
N LYS A 126 -15.60 -1.20 4.42
CA LYS A 126 -16.12 -0.48 3.23
C LYS A 126 -15.88 1.01 3.33
N ASN A 127 -16.17 1.61 4.49
CA ASN A 127 -15.95 3.04 4.71
C ASN A 127 -14.47 3.41 4.66
N GLY A 128 -13.58 2.56 5.19
CA GLY A 128 -12.12 2.76 5.10
C GLY A 128 -11.63 2.81 3.64
N LEU A 129 -12.05 1.85 2.80
CA LEU A 129 -11.68 1.83 1.38
C LEU A 129 -12.30 3.00 0.59
N LEU A 130 -13.51 3.44 0.94
CA LEU A 130 -14.11 4.64 0.34
C LEU A 130 -13.35 5.90 0.75
N MET A 131 -12.86 5.95 1.98
CA MET A 131 -12.01 7.05 2.43
C MET A 131 -10.66 7.05 1.71
N GLU A 132 -10.01 5.90 1.52
CA GLU A 132 -8.78 5.78 0.71
C GLU A 132 -8.98 6.36 -0.70
N ASP A 133 -10.04 5.98 -1.41
CA ASP A 133 -10.35 6.54 -2.72
C ASP A 133 -10.57 8.06 -2.67
N LYS A 134 -11.29 8.52 -1.66
CA LYS A 134 -11.56 9.95 -1.49
C LYS A 134 -10.26 10.73 -1.32
N LEU A 135 -9.33 10.24 -0.50
CA LEU A 135 -8.02 10.86 -0.31
C LEU A 135 -7.19 10.90 -1.59
N HIS A 136 -7.17 9.80 -2.36
CA HIS A 136 -6.47 9.76 -3.65
C HIS A 136 -7.06 10.73 -4.67
N ASN A 137 -8.37 10.81 -4.77
CA ASN A 137 -9.04 11.75 -5.69
C ASN A 137 -8.79 13.20 -5.28
N GLU A 138 -8.93 13.51 -3.99
CA GLU A 138 -8.66 14.84 -3.45
C GLU A 138 -7.21 15.28 -3.71
N LEU A 139 -6.23 14.37 -3.53
CA LEU A 139 -4.84 14.64 -3.84
C LEU A 139 -4.66 15.03 -5.31
N ILE A 140 -5.28 14.28 -6.23
CA ILE A 140 -5.18 14.55 -7.67
C ILE A 140 -5.84 15.91 -8.03
N GLU A 141 -6.97 16.24 -7.41
CA GLU A 141 -7.71 17.48 -7.66
C GLU A 141 -7.01 18.70 -7.04
N PHE A 142 -6.41 18.55 -5.86
CA PHE A 142 -5.78 19.64 -5.13
C PHE A 142 -4.41 20.02 -5.68
N VAL A 143 -3.63 19.04 -6.17
CA VAL A 143 -2.24 19.27 -6.58
C VAL A 143 -2.16 20.02 -7.90
N GLY A 144 -1.56 21.21 -7.88
CA GLY A 144 -1.23 22.00 -9.05
C GLY A 144 0.25 22.39 -9.08
N MET A 145 0.67 23.08 -10.13
CA MET A 145 2.09 23.46 -10.35
C MET A 145 2.72 24.29 -9.23
N LYS A 146 1.93 24.94 -8.40
CA LYS A 146 2.40 25.79 -7.29
C LYS A 146 2.10 25.23 -5.91
N THR A 147 1.40 24.09 -5.82
CA THR A 147 1.06 23.46 -4.55
C THR A 147 2.33 22.98 -3.88
N THR A 148 2.53 23.39 -2.63
CA THR A 148 3.63 22.92 -1.79
C THR A 148 3.27 21.62 -1.09
N PHE A 149 4.28 20.85 -0.65
CA PHE A 149 4.07 19.67 0.19
C PHE A 149 3.39 20.02 1.51
N GLU A 150 3.69 21.19 2.08
CA GLU A 150 3.08 21.67 3.31
C GLU A 150 1.59 21.93 3.15
N GLU A 151 1.17 22.64 2.09
CA GLU A 151 -0.24 22.86 1.78
C GLU A 151 -0.99 21.56 1.56
N LEU A 152 -0.41 20.62 0.80
CA LEU A 152 -0.99 19.31 0.58
C LEU A 152 -1.14 18.54 1.90
N TYR A 153 -0.12 18.55 2.75
CA TYR A 153 -0.14 17.87 4.04
C TYR A 153 -1.28 18.37 4.93
N TYR A 154 -1.41 19.68 5.10
CA TYR A 154 -2.49 20.24 5.93
C TYR A 154 -3.86 19.97 5.33
N HIS A 155 -4.01 20.15 4.02
CA HIS A 155 -5.27 19.90 3.33
C HIS A 155 -5.79 18.47 3.54
N ILE A 156 -4.92 17.49 3.32
CA ILE A 156 -5.29 16.06 3.47
C ILE A 156 -5.55 15.69 4.93
N ASN A 157 -4.75 16.19 5.89
CA ASN A 157 -5.01 15.94 7.31
C ASN A 157 -6.33 16.55 7.79
N GLU A 158 -6.66 17.76 7.36
CA GLU A 158 -7.97 18.38 7.66
C GLU A 158 -9.13 17.55 7.11
N LEU A 159 -8.98 17.01 5.89
CA LEU A 159 -9.98 16.12 5.30
C LEU A 159 -10.13 14.82 6.10
N ILE A 160 -9.03 14.17 6.49
CA ILE A 160 -9.03 12.97 7.34
C ILE A 160 -9.84 13.23 8.62
N LEU A 161 -9.53 14.30 9.33
CA LEU A 161 -10.21 14.64 10.58
C LEU A 161 -11.70 15.01 10.38
N LYS A 162 -12.01 15.75 9.33
CA LYS A 162 -13.39 16.13 8.96
C LYS A 162 -14.28 14.92 8.68
N GLU A 163 -13.71 13.88 8.08
CA GLU A 163 -14.42 12.63 7.77
C GLU A 163 -14.45 11.66 8.96
N GLY A 164 -13.92 12.06 10.12
CA GLY A 164 -13.94 11.25 11.35
C GLY A 164 -12.87 10.17 11.44
N PHE A 165 -11.83 10.27 10.61
CA PHE A 165 -10.67 9.38 10.65
C PHE A 165 -9.49 10.05 11.36
N ILE A 166 -8.46 9.27 11.66
CA ILE A 166 -7.20 9.76 12.22
C ILE A 166 -6.02 9.17 11.44
N ASN A 167 -4.94 9.94 11.30
CA ASN A 167 -3.69 9.45 10.78
C ASN A 167 -2.97 8.63 11.87
N LEU A 168 -2.68 7.37 11.59
CA LEU A 168 -2.02 6.44 12.53
C LEU A 168 -0.50 6.36 12.34
N ASP A 169 0.06 7.06 11.36
CA ASP A 169 1.52 7.06 11.19
C ASP A 169 2.21 7.68 12.41
N PHE A 170 3.24 7.01 12.95
CA PHE A 170 3.92 7.40 14.19
C PHE A 170 4.65 8.75 14.11
N MET A 171 4.95 9.22 12.89
CA MET A 171 5.50 10.55 12.62
C MET A 171 4.47 11.51 12.02
N GLY A 172 3.23 11.06 11.82
CA GLY A 172 2.17 11.81 11.17
C GLY A 172 2.34 11.96 9.65
N ASN A 173 3.17 11.13 9.00
CA ASN A 173 3.36 11.17 7.55
C ASN A 173 2.08 10.77 6.81
N LEU A 174 1.90 11.32 5.62
CA LEU A 174 0.85 10.93 4.67
C LEU A 174 1.42 10.26 3.42
N GLY A 175 2.72 10.32 3.26
CA GLY A 175 3.44 9.84 2.09
C GLY A 175 4.71 10.66 1.85
N HIS A 176 5.38 10.39 0.76
CA HIS A 176 6.63 11.07 0.39
C HIS A 176 6.78 11.14 -1.14
N SER A 177 7.67 11.99 -1.61
CA SER A 177 8.02 12.05 -3.02
C SER A 177 8.87 10.84 -3.42
N ILE A 178 8.66 10.32 -4.61
CA ILE A 178 9.59 9.38 -5.26
C ILE A 178 10.72 10.20 -5.88
N VAL A 179 11.96 9.93 -5.48
CA VAL A 179 13.14 10.63 -5.96
C VAL A 179 14.18 9.64 -6.48
N LYS A 180 15.00 10.09 -7.43
CA LYS A 180 16.13 9.29 -7.92
C LYS A 180 17.21 9.25 -6.84
N ASN A 181 17.65 8.04 -6.47
CA ASN A 181 18.80 7.83 -5.58
C ASN A 181 20.14 8.05 -6.27
#